data_58975aff2dfa5e1e95b6f3279a9ed891
#
_entry.id   58975aff2dfa5e1e95b6f3279a9ed891
#
_cell.length_a   1.000
_cell.length_b   1.000
_cell.length_c   1.000
_cell.angle_alpha   90.00
_cell.angle_beta   90.00
_cell.angle_gamma   90.00
#
_symmetry.space_group_name_H-M   'P 1'
#
loop_
_entity.id
_entity.type
_entity.pdbx_description
1 polymer ?
#
loop_
_entity_poly.entity_id
_entity_poly.type
_entity_poly.pdbx_seq_one_letter_code
_entity_poly.pdbx_strand_id
1 'polypeptide(L)' 'MGNKGKSWFTDGTKNIMLASNDVIPKGFYKGRVFHG' A
#
# COMPACT_ATOMS: atom_id res chain seq x y z
N MET A 1 14.60 12.20 6.29
CA MET A 1 14.36 12.26 5.67
C MET A 1 13.37 11.83 4.88
N GLY A 2 12.47 12.00 4.74
CA GLY A 2 11.49 11.75 3.86
C GLY A 2 10.78 10.48 4.02
N ASN A 3 9.98 10.19 3.09
CA ASN A 3 9.20 9.06 3.07
C ASN A 3 9.67 8.03 2.16
N LYS A 4 10.98 7.90 2.04
CA LYS A 4 11.48 6.95 1.23
C LYS A 4 11.08 5.63 1.61
N GLY A 5 10.76 4.75 0.85
CA GLY A 5 10.44 3.38 1.13
C GLY A 5 8.98 3.10 1.31
N LYS A 6 8.13 4.08 1.15
CA LYS A 6 6.71 3.83 1.25
C LYS A 6 6.15 3.45 -0.12
N SER A 7 5.20 2.55 -0.12
CA SER A 7 4.57 2.11 -1.35
C SER A 7 3.07 1.98 -1.14
N TRP A 8 2.36 1.97 -2.23
CA TRP A 8 0.91 1.81 -2.17
C TRP A 8 0.56 0.33 -2.11
N PHE A 9 -0.41 0.02 -1.30
CA PHE A 9 -0.95 -1.33 -1.20
C PHE A 9 -2.45 -1.25 -1.22
N THR A 10 -3.08 -2.27 -1.72
CA THR A 10 -4.52 -2.27 -1.86
C THR A 10 -5.09 -3.66 -1.67
N ASP A 11 -6.33 -3.73 -1.28
CA ASP A 11 -7.01 -5.00 -1.19
C ASP A 11 -8.05 -5.09 -2.31
N GLY A 12 -8.01 -4.14 -3.24
CA GLY A 12 -8.97 -4.13 -4.32
C GLY A 12 -10.09 -3.14 -4.07
N THR A 13 -10.26 -2.70 -2.85
CA THR A 13 -11.31 -1.77 -2.50
C THR A 13 -10.76 -0.45 -2.02
N LYS A 14 -9.72 -0.49 -1.24
CA LYS A 14 -9.13 0.73 -0.71
C LYS A 14 -7.62 0.67 -0.86
N ASN A 15 -7.02 1.84 -0.85
CA ASN A 15 -5.58 1.95 -1.00
C ASN A 15 -4.98 2.50 0.27
N ILE A 16 -3.83 1.99 0.66
CA ILE A 16 -3.11 2.48 1.82
C ILE A 16 -1.64 2.57 1.50
N MET A 17 -0.91 3.34 2.30
CA MET A 17 0.52 3.49 2.13
C MET A 17 1.23 2.78 3.26
N LEU A 18 2.21 1.99 2.93
CA LEU A 18 2.99 1.26 3.94
C LEU A 18 4.46 1.46 3.69
N ALA A 19 5.22 1.55 4.75
CA ALA A 19 6.66 1.65 4.64
C ALA A 19 7.24 0.27 4.30
N SER A 20 8.48 0.25 3.85
CA SER A 20 9.08 -1.00 3.43
C SER A 20 9.21 -1.98 4.59
N ASN A 21 9.27 -1.46 5.82
CA ASN A 21 9.40 -2.36 6.95
C ASN A 21 8.06 -2.60 7.64
N ASP A 22 6.98 -2.15 7.06
CA ASP A 22 5.66 -2.38 7.64
C ASP A 22 5.16 -3.76 7.21
N VAL A 23 4.33 -4.34 8.02
CA VAL A 23 3.74 -5.62 7.70
C VAL A 23 2.52 -5.38 6.81
N ILE A 24 2.42 -6.15 5.75
CA ILE A 24 1.31 -6.02 4.82
C ILE A 24 0.12 -6.77 5.39
N PRO A 25 -1.02 -6.10 5.57
CA PRO A 25 -2.20 -6.77 6.09
C PRO A 25 -2.67 -7.89 5.16
N LYS A 26 -3.32 -8.87 5.73
CA LYS A 26 -3.80 -9.96 4.95
C LYS A 26 -4.80 -9.44 3.93
N GLY A 27 -4.68 -9.88 2.72
CA GLY A 27 -5.59 -9.44 1.67
C GLY A 27 -5.08 -8.26 0.88
N PHE A 28 -4.00 -7.64 1.33
CA PHE A 28 -3.43 -6.52 0.61
C PHE A 28 -2.26 -6.98 -0.24
N TYR A 29 -2.01 -6.25 -1.31
CA TYR A 29 -0.87 -6.54 -2.18
C TYR A 29 -0.36 -5.22 -2.71
N LYS A 30 0.86 -5.25 -3.20
CA LYS A 30 1.48 -4.03 -3.65
C LYS A 30 0.78 -3.52 -4.90
N GLY A 31 0.48 -2.25 -4.89
CA GLY A 31 -0.19 -1.63 -6.02
C GLY A 31 -1.31 -0.74 -5.56
N ARG A 32 -2.00 -0.19 -6.52
CA ARG A 32 -3.08 0.73 -6.24
C ARG A 32 -4.15 0.58 -7.32
N VAL A 33 -5.39 0.57 -6.91
CA VAL A 33 -6.47 0.49 -7.88
C VAL A 33 -7.11 1.85 -7.99
N PHE A 34 -7.59 2.15 -9.18
CA PHE A 34 -8.25 3.41 -9.45
C PHE A 34 -9.69 3.12 -9.74
N HIS A 35 -10.54 3.84 -9.05
CA HIS A 35 -11.97 3.64 -9.27
C HIS A 35 -12.50 4.86 -9.94
N GLY A 36 -12.98 4.71 -11.03
CA GLY A 36 -13.57 5.80 -11.62
C GLY A 36 -13.42 6.57 -12.50
#